data_dc1d9507f1ebcb4a73eb402c6cea1f48
#
_entry.id   dc1d9507f1ebcb4a73eb402c6cea1f48
#
_cell.length_a   1.000
_cell.length_b   1.000
_cell.length_c   1.000
_cell.angle_alpha   90.00
_cell.angle_beta   90.00
_cell.angle_gamma   90.00
#
_symmetry.space_group_name_H-M   'P 1'
#
loop_
_entity.id
_entity.type
_entity.pdbx_description
1 polymer ?
#
loop_
_entity_poly.entity_id
_entity_poly.type
_entity_poly.pdbx_seq_one_letter_code
_entity_poly.pdbx_strand_id
1 'polypeptide(L)'
;MSAKDSMAKEYFADNARFADLCNNILYGGREVILPENLKERDTTEVLTALGLNKKTIAMQKLRDIFKNASIKYTGKSYVVLIGVENQSDIHYAIPVKNMFYDVMAYGNQVKETAKKHRREKDTATSDEFLSGFTKEDKLIPVITITVYLGTKEWDGPRRLSDMFGDVDEELLPFIPDYRINLLAPREITDFTGFRTSIRQLFEVLQNAYDKEKMQEVLQNDENFSKVDRETVEAINLFAGTDIDIDEKEEVIDMCKAWEEQKNEGRELGREEGREEGREEGRISQAKVTALKLQKKGHSIEDIAECVEFDEETVKKWLVS
;
A
#
# COMPACT_ATOMS: atom_id res chain seq x y z
N MET A 1 -0.31 14.31 -4.50
CA MET A 1 -0.70 13.02 -3.89
C MET A 1 -0.84 12.05 -5.05
N SER A 2 -0.24 10.88 -5.00
CA SER A 2 -0.41 9.87 -6.05
C SER A 2 -1.81 9.23 -5.95
N ALA A 3 -2.27 8.56 -7.02
CA ALA A 3 -3.53 7.80 -6.96
C ALA A 3 -3.50 6.75 -5.83
N LYS A 4 -2.35 6.08 -5.65
CA LYS A 4 -2.14 5.12 -4.56
C LYS A 4 -2.25 5.76 -3.17
N ASP A 5 -1.67 6.96 -2.96
CA ASP A 5 -1.77 7.67 -1.67
C ASP A 5 -3.24 8.05 -1.36
N SER A 6 -3.98 8.54 -2.39
CA SER A 6 -5.40 8.89 -2.20
C SER A 6 -6.25 7.68 -1.87
N MET A 7 -6.12 6.60 -2.64
CA MET A 7 -6.85 5.35 -2.42
C MET A 7 -6.55 4.77 -1.04
N ALA A 8 -5.28 4.67 -0.64
CA ALA A 8 -4.92 4.15 0.67
C ALA A 8 -5.53 4.96 1.81
N LYS A 9 -5.47 6.30 1.69
CA LYS A 9 -6.06 7.20 2.68
C LYS A 9 -7.57 7.01 2.79
N GLU A 10 -8.28 6.96 1.67
CA GLU A 10 -9.73 6.78 1.62
C GLU A 10 -10.13 5.41 2.16
N TYR A 11 -9.47 4.35 1.71
CA TYR A 11 -9.72 2.97 2.09
C TYR A 11 -9.60 2.73 3.60
N PHE A 12 -8.52 3.22 4.22
CA PHE A 12 -8.30 3.07 5.67
C PHE A 12 -8.97 4.18 6.51
N ALA A 13 -9.60 5.20 5.89
CA ALA A 13 -10.40 6.17 6.62
C ALA A 13 -11.70 5.58 7.15
N ASP A 14 -12.22 4.51 6.54
CA ASP A 14 -13.36 3.76 7.07
C ASP A 14 -13.09 3.26 8.49
N ASN A 15 -14.04 3.45 9.39
CA ASN A 15 -13.85 3.12 10.81
C ASN A 15 -13.79 1.62 11.07
N ALA A 16 -14.47 0.79 10.30
CA ALA A 16 -14.45 -0.66 10.48
C ALA A 16 -13.08 -1.22 10.07
N ARG A 17 -12.58 -0.80 8.90
CA ARG A 17 -11.25 -1.18 8.41
C ARG A 17 -10.14 -0.64 9.32
N PHE A 18 -10.27 0.60 9.79
CA PHE A 18 -9.31 1.18 10.72
C PHE A 18 -9.25 0.43 12.05
N ALA A 19 -10.41 0.09 12.62
CA ALA A 19 -10.51 -0.68 13.86
C ALA A 19 -9.91 -2.08 13.69
N ASP A 20 -10.23 -2.76 12.59
CA ASP A 20 -9.74 -4.09 12.27
C ASP A 20 -8.21 -4.12 12.13
N LEU A 21 -7.65 -3.17 11.38
CA LEU A 21 -6.20 -2.97 11.27
C LEU A 21 -5.55 -2.82 12.65
N CYS A 22 -6.08 -1.91 13.48
CA CYS A 22 -5.55 -1.64 14.82
C CYS A 22 -5.68 -2.85 15.75
N ASN A 23 -6.79 -3.56 15.69
CA ASN A 23 -7.02 -4.74 16.51
C ASN A 23 -6.03 -5.87 16.19
N ASN A 24 -5.71 -6.05 14.90
CA ASN A 24 -4.72 -7.06 14.51
C ASN A 24 -3.32 -6.72 15.01
N ILE A 25 -2.88 -5.48 14.80
CA ILE A 25 -1.51 -5.07 15.18
C ILE A 25 -1.34 -4.98 16.69
N LEU A 26 -2.30 -4.34 17.38
CA LEU A 26 -2.15 -3.97 18.79
C LEU A 26 -2.67 -5.06 19.74
N TYR A 27 -3.61 -5.87 19.30
CA TYR A 27 -4.32 -6.82 20.16
C TYR A 27 -4.36 -8.25 19.62
N GLY A 28 -3.63 -8.55 18.54
CA GLY A 28 -3.57 -9.89 17.93
C GLY A 28 -4.93 -10.39 17.46
N GLY A 29 -5.70 -9.55 16.79
CA GLY A 29 -7.03 -9.85 16.22
C GLY A 29 -8.19 -9.83 17.24
N ARG A 30 -7.93 -9.50 18.50
CA ARG A 30 -8.99 -9.33 19.50
C ARG A 30 -9.72 -8.01 19.29
N GLU A 31 -11.05 -8.05 19.29
CA GLU A 31 -11.91 -6.88 19.07
C GLU A 31 -11.94 -5.98 20.33
N VAL A 32 -11.01 -5.06 20.42
CA VAL A 32 -10.84 -4.12 21.53
C VAL A 32 -11.16 -2.68 21.10
N ILE A 33 -10.78 -2.32 19.89
CA ILE A 33 -11.10 -1.02 19.28
C ILE A 33 -12.34 -1.23 18.44
N LEU A 34 -13.43 -0.53 18.79
CA LEU A 34 -14.70 -0.60 18.09
C LEU A 34 -14.86 0.59 17.14
N PRO A 35 -15.40 0.40 15.93
CA PRO A 35 -15.57 1.46 14.93
C PRO A 35 -16.32 2.70 15.47
N GLU A 36 -17.35 2.50 16.27
CA GLU A 36 -18.16 3.57 16.87
C GLU A 36 -17.41 4.40 17.93
N ASN A 37 -16.30 3.88 18.45
CA ASN A 37 -15.46 4.54 19.45
C ASN A 37 -14.29 5.33 18.81
N LEU A 38 -14.24 5.39 17.47
CA LEU A 38 -13.25 6.14 16.72
C LEU A 38 -13.79 7.53 16.35
N LYS A 39 -12.96 8.55 16.57
CA LYS A 39 -13.26 9.92 16.15
C LYS A 39 -12.07 10.49 15.38
N GLU A 40 -12.34 10.94 14.19
CA GLU A 40 -11.33 11.57 13.35
C GLU A 40 -10.78 12.85 13.99
N ARG A 41 -9.51 13.13 13.79
CA ARG A 41 -8.84 14.36 14.17
C ARG A 41 -8.24 15.06 12.96
N ASP A 42 -8.42 16.36 12.91
CA ASP A 42 -7.77 17.17 11.88
C ASP A 42 -6.27 17.26 12.17
N THR A 43 -5.49 16.67 11.28
CA THR A 43 -4.02 16.71 11.34
C THR A 43 -3.46 18.12 11.12
N THR A 44 -4.21 19.01 10.44
CA THR A 44 -3.82 20.41 10.18
C THR A 44 -3.86 21.25 11.44
N GLU A 45 -4.84 21.00 12.33
CA GLU A 45 -4.96 21.72 13.60
C GLU A 45 -3.72 21.49 14.49
N VAL A 46 -3.20 20.26 14.51
CA VAL A 46 -2.02 19.89 15.30
C VAL A 46 -0.80 20.72 14.90
N LEU A 47 -0.57 20.92 13.61
CA LEU A 47 0.57 21.70 13.10
C LEU A 47 0.42 23.21 13.33
N THR A 48 -0.78 23.71 13.12
CA THR A 48 -1.09 25.14 13.35
C THR A 48 -0.89 25.50 14.81
N ALA A 49 -1.28 24.62 15.73
CA ALA A 49 -1.11 24.81 17.15
C ALA A 49 0.37 24.93 17.57
N LEU A 50 1.29 24.25 16.88
CA LEU A 50 2.73 24.35 17.12
C LEU A 50 3.38 25.66 16.62
N GLY A 51 2.60 26.55 15.99
CA GLY A 51 3.11 27.83 15.46
C GLY A 51 3.87 27.70 14.15
N LEU A 52 3.76 26.54 13.48
CA LEU A 52 4.29 26.35 12.13
C LEU A 52 3.45 27.16 11.13
N ASN A 53 4.10 27.88 10.23
CA ASN A 53 3.40 28.68 9.24
C ASN A 53 2.80 27.78 8.14
N LYS A 54 1.76 28.30 7.46
CA LYS A 54 1.08 27.55 6.38
C LYS A 54 2.01 27.02 5.28
N LYS A 55 3.16 27.70 5.06
CA LYS A 55 4.13 27.31 4.04
C LYS A 55 4.95 26.11 4.51
N THR A 56 5.34 26.05 5.77
CA THR A 56 5.99 24.90 6.39
C THR A 56 5.04 23.70 6.48
N ILE A 57 3.77 23.96 6.81
CA ILE A 57 2.71 22.93 6.84
C ILE A 57 2.48 22.32 5.46
N ALA A 58 2.46 23.14 4.40
CA ALA A 58 2.29 22.67 3.02
C ALA A 58 3.48 21.87 2.49
N MET A 59 4.68 22.07 3.06
CA MET A 59 5.90 21.32 2.70
C MET A 59 6.02 19.98 3.44
N GLN A 60 5.31 19.81 4.55
CA GLN A 60 5.32 18.59 5.37
C GLN A 60 4.05 17.81 5.04
N LYS A 61 4.21 16.67 4.36
CA LYS A 61 3.11 15.70 4.21
C LYS A 61 2.60 15.36 5.60
N LEU A 62 1.33 15.69 5.86
CA LEU A 62 0.64 15.31 7.07
C LEU A 62 0.47 13.78 7.11
N ARG A 63 0.33 13.24 8.31
CA ARG A 63 -0.09 11.87 8.56
C ARG A 63 -1.37 11.58 7.77
N ASP A 64 -1.46 10.42 7.12
CA ASP A 64 -2.59 10.12 6.23
C ASP A 64 -3.91 10.08 7.00
N ILE A 65 -3.93 9.39 8.14
CA ILE A 65 -5.12 9.25 8.99
C ILE A 65 -4.72 9.42 10.46
N PHE A 66 -5.56 10.11 11.24
CA PHE A 66 -5.34 10.30 12.67
C PHE A 66 -6.67 10.30 13.43
N LYS A 67 -6.83 9.34 14.35
CA LYS A 67 -8.08 9.15 15.10
C LYS A 67 -7.85 9.04 16.60
N ASN A 68 -8.83 9.52 17.38
CA ASN A 68 -8.98 9.19 18.80
C ASN A 68 -9.68 7.83 18.90
N ALA A 69 -9.09 6.89 19.60
CA ALA A 69 -9.72 5.63 19.98
C ALA A 69 -10.05 5.65 21.47
N SER A 70 -11.33 5.58 21.81
CA SER A 70 -11.79 5.38 23.19
C SER A 70 -11.84 3.89 23.46
N ILE A 71 -11.00 3.40 24.37
CA ILE A 71 -10.80 1.98 24.62
C ILE A 71 -11.30 1.60 26.00
N LYS A 72 -12.10 0.54 26.06
CA LYS A 72 -12.48 -0.13 27.33
C LYS A 72 -11.95 -1.55 27.30
N TYR A 73 -10.89 -1.81 28.06
CA TYR A 73 -10.22 -3.10 28.04
C TYR A 73 -9.68 -3.46 29.41
N THR A 74 -9.81 -4.70 29.83
CA THR A 74 -9.36 -5.23 31.13
C THR A 74 -9.77 -4.37 32.35
N GLY A 75 -11.02 -3.86 32.33
CA GLY A 75 -11.56 -3.02 33.40
C GLY A 75 -11.05 -1.57 33.42
N LYS A 76 -10.22 -1.17 32.47
CA LYS A 76 -9.73 0.20 32.31
C LYS A 76 -10.43 0.91 31.15
N SER A 77 -10.61 2.21 31.28
CA SER A 77 -11.09 3.09 30.21
C SER A 77 -10.04 4.17 29.96
N TYR A 78 -9.60 4.30 28.73
CA TYR A 78 -8.58 5.28 28.33
C TYR A 78 -8.73 5.70 26.87
N VAL A 79 -8.09 6.76 26.49
CA VAL A 79 -8.05 7.24 25.11
C VAL A 79 -6.64 7.06 24.56
N VAL A 80 -6.54 6.68 23.31
CA VAL A 80 -5.27 6.62 22.56
C VAL A 80 -5.43 7.38 21.25
N LEU A 81 -4.40 8.09 20.85
CA LEU A 81 -4.30 8.70 19.53
C LEU A 81 -3.62 7.70 18.59
N ILE A 82 -4.32 7.29 17.53
CA ILE A 82 -3.77 6.34 16.57
C ILE A 82 -3.64 7.02 15.22
N GLY A 83 -2.42 7.01 14.67
CA GLY A 83 -2.13 7.45 13.32
C GLY A 83 -1.84 6.26 12.42
N VAL A 84 -2.35 6.29 11.19
CA VAL A 84 -1.97 5.35 10.13
C VAL A 84 -1.20 6.12 9.07
N GLU A 85 -0.08 5.57 8.69
CA GLU A 85 0.81 6.06 7.64
C GLU A 85 0.94 5.00 6.56
N ASN A 86 0.33 5.23 5.40
CA ASN A 86 0.34 4.31 4.29
C ASN A 86 1.60 4.50 3.43
N GLN A 87 2.24 3.41 3.02
CA GLN A 87 3.42 3.42 2.17
C GLN A 87 3.21 2.46 1.01
N SER A 88 3.18 2.97 -0.22
CA SER A 88 3.16 2.16 -1.45
C SER A 88 4.57 1.67 -1.82
N ASP A 89 5.58 2.44 -1.42
CA ASP A 89 7.00 2.14 -1.62
C ASP A 89 7.74 2.17 -0.29
N ILE A 90 8.91 1.53 -0.24
CA ILE A 90 9.74 1.50 0.97
C ILE A 90 10.34 2.88 1.21
N HIS A 91 10.07 3.42 2.39
CA HIS A 91 10.58 4.73 2.80
C HIS A 91 11.71 4.55 3.82
N TYR A 92 12.95 4.66 3.36
CA TYR A 92 14.15 4.39 4.18
C TYR A 92 14.38 5.37 5.36
N ALA A 93 13.60 6.43 5.50
CA ALA A 93 13.61 7.33 6.66
C ALA A 93 12.30 7.29 7.46
N ILE A 94 11.54 6.21 7.37
CA ILE A 94 10.22 6.10 8.03
C ILE A 94 10.27 6.21 9.57
N PRO A 95 11.29 5.69 10.29
CA PRO A 95 11.37 5.88 11.73
C PRO A 95 11.42 7.35 12.12
N VAL A 96 12.21 8.16 11.41
CA VAL A 96 12.30 9.61 11.67
C VAL A 96 10.99 10.31 11.35
N LYS A 97 10.34 9.93 10.25
CA LYS A 97 9.05 10.50 9.84
C LYS A 97 7.96 10.24 10.89
N ASN A 98 7.83 9.01 11.35
CA ASN A 98 6.84 8.64 12.37
C ASN A 98 7.14 9.27 13.72
N MET A 99 8.41 9.26 14.14
CA MET A 99 8.84 9.92 15.36
C MET A 99 8.49 11.42 15.36
N PHE A 100 8.72 12.10 14.23
CA PHE A 100 8.37 13.50 14.09
C PHE A 100 6.87 13.75 14.27
N TYR A 101 6.01 12.90 13.70
CA TYR A 101 4.57 13.01 13.88
C TYR A 101 4.13 12.78 15.34
N ASP A 102 4.72 11.80 16.01
CA ASP A 102 4.38 11.51 17.40
C ASP A 102 4.83 12.65 18.32
N VAL A 103 6.05 13.18 18.12
CA VAL A 103 6.55 14.34 18.87
C VAL A 103 5.66 15.56 18.67
N MET A 104 5.19 15.80 17.43
CA MET A 104 4.25 16.92 17.19
C MET A 104 2.93 16.73 17.92
N ALA A 105 2.38 15.51 17.94
CA ALA A 105 1.14 15.22 18.65
C ALA A 105 1.29 15.41 20.17
N TYR A 106 2.40 14.98 20.76
CA TYR A 106 2.70 15.23 22.17
C TYR A 106 2.94 16.72 22.45
N GLY A 107 3.74 17.40 21.62
CA GLY A 107 4.01 18.84 21.77
C GLY A 107 2.74 19.69 21.72
N ASN A 108 1.77 19.30 20.87
CA ASN A 108 0.47 19.95 20.84
C ASN A 108 -0.32 19.74 22.13
N GLN A 109 -0.34 18.53 22.69
CA GLN A 109 -1.00 18.27 23.97
C GLN A 109 -0.42 19.12 25.09
N VAL A 110 0.92 19.21 25.20
CA VAL A 110 1.59 20.06 26.19
C VAL A 110 1.19 21.52 26.00
N LYS A 111 1.20 22.01 24.77
CA LYS A 111 0.84 23.41 24.47
C LYS A 111 -0.62 23.75 24.82
N GLU A 112 -1.55 22.85 24.48
CA GLU A 112 -2.98 23.06 24.80
C GLU A 112 -3.22 22.99 26.31
N THR A 113 -2.56 22.09 27.02
CA THR A 113 -2.59 22.03 28.51
C THR A 113 -2.05 23.33 29.11
N ALA A 114 -0.91 23.80 28.63
CA ALA A 114 -0.33 25.07 29.12
C ALA A 114 -1.23 26.28 28.84
N LYS A 115 -1.91 26.34 27.70
CA LYS A 115 -2.90 27.37 27.38
C LYS A 115 -4.10 27.32 28.35
N LYS A 116 -4.58 26.11 28.66
CA LYS A 116 -5.68 25.91 29.62
C LYS A 116 -5.30 26.45 30.98
N HIS A 117 -4.17 26.03 31.54
CA HIS A 117 -3.69 26.50 32.84
C HIS A 117 -3.47 28.01 32.90
N ARG A 118 -2.91 28.64 31.86
CA ARG A 118 -2.77 30.10 31.77
C ARG A 118 -4.11 30.81 31.78
N ARG A 119 -5.14 30.27 31.14
CA ARG A 119 -6.49 30.83 31.14
C ARG A 119 -7.18 30.66 32.47
N GLU A 120 -7.04 29.50 33.10
CA GLU A 120 -7.69 29.13 34.36
C GLU A 120 -6.92 29.63 35.57
N LYS A 121 -5.64 29.99 35.42
CA LYS A 121 -4.72 30.50 36.50
C LYS A 121 -4.64 29.53 37.69
N ASP A 122 -4.58 28.22 37.38
CA ASP A 122 -4.68 27.15 38.35
C ASP A 122 -3.36 26.41 38.64
N THR A 123 -2.21 27.01 38.24
CA THR A 123 -0.88 26.54 38.63
C THR A 123 -0.53 26.94 40.04
N ALA A 124 -0.09 25.98 40.85
CA ALA A 124 0.18 26.20 42.29
C ALA A 124 1.62 26.61 42.58
N THR A 125 2.58 26.28 41.74
CA THR A 125 4.00 26.51 41.94
C THR A 125 4.64 27.30 40.79
N SER A 126 5.81 27.88 41.03
CA SER A 126 6.60 28.55 39.99
C SER A 126 7.02 27.59 38.88
N ASP A 127 7.32 26.34 39.20
CA ASP A 127 7.76 25.33 38.25
C ASP A 127 6.61 24.93 37.30
N GLU A 128 5.41 24.78 37.85
CA GLU A 128 4.20 24.54 37.06
C GLU A 128 3.86 25.75 36.18
N PHE A 129 3.99 26.96 36.71
CA PHE A 129 3.76 28.15 35.90
C PHE A 129 4.77 28.28 34.75
N LEU A 130 6.04 27.98 34.98
CA LEU A 130 7.09 28.06 33.97
C LEU A 130 6.94 26.97 32.90
N SER A 131 6.68 25.74 33.34
CA SER A 131 6.47 24.62 32.41
C SER A 131 5.11 24.67 31.70
N GLY A 132 4.10 25.26 32.34
CA GLY A 132 2.71 25.23 31.92
C GLY A 132 2.08 23.83 32.04
N PHE A 133 2.69 22.96 32.87
CA PHE A 133 2.28 21.57 33.05
C PHE A 133 2.40 21.19 34.52
N THR A 134 1.35 20.61 35.09
CA THR A 134 1.32 20.18 36.48
C THR A 134 1.72 18.71 36.65
N LYS A 135 1.93 18.24 37.87
CA LYS A 135 2.23 16.86 38.20
C LYS A 135 1.06 15.91 37.90
N GLU A 136 -0.15 16.41 37.94
CA GLU A 136 -1.40 15.70 37.72
C GLU A 136 -1.73 15.54 36.23
N ASP A 137 -1.19 16.42 35.38
CA ASP A 137 -1.41 16.35 33.95
C ASP A 137 -0.84 15.07 33.36
N LYS A 138 -1.58 14.50 32.43
CA LYS A 138 -1.20 13.27 31.74
C LYS A 138 -1.37 13.46 30.24
N LEU A 139 -0.41 12.95 29.50
CA LEU A 139 -0.51 12.89 28.04
C LEU A 139 -1.33 11.69 27.61
N ILE A 140 -2.10 11.87 26.55
CA ILE A 140 -2.75 10.78 25.83
C ILE A 140 -1.67 10.08 24.99
N PRO A 141 -1.50 8.76 25.12
CA PRO A 141 -0.55 8.01 24.32
C PRO A 141 -0.82 8.15 22.81
N VAL A 142 0.26 8.26 22.04
CA VAL A 142 0.23 8.32 20.57
C VAL A 142 0.85 7.05 20.01
N ILE A 143 0.17 6.43 19.08
CA ILE A 143 0.64 5.23 18.35
C ILE A 143 0.59 5.53 16.87
N THR A 144 1.68 5.35 16.15
CA THR A 144 1.72 5.39 14.69
C THR A 144 1.89 3.99 14.14
N ILE A 145 1.00 3.58 13.24
CA ILE A 145 1.05 2.34 12.49
C ILE A 145 1.49 2.66 11.06
N THR A 146 2.51 2.00 10.57
CA THR A 146 2.93 2.05 9.17
C THR A 146 2.34 0.86 8.44
N VAL A 147 1.49 1.11 7.44
CA VAL A 147 0.92 0.07 6.57
C VAL A 147 1.67 0.10 5.24
N TYR A 148 2.37 -0.97 4.93
CA TYR A 148 3.07 -1.12 3.67
C TYR A 148 2.20 -1.87 2.67
N LEU A 149 1.81 -1.20 1.59
CA LEU A 149 0.95 -1.73 0.53
C LEU A 149 1.73 -2.15 -0.71
N GLY A 150 3.06 -2.17 -0.61
CA GLY A 150 3.91 -2.68 -1.67
C GLY A 150 3.93 -4.20 -1.70
N THR A 151 4.20 -4.76 -2.88
CA THR A 151 4.26 -6.21 -3.11
C THR A 151 5.64 -6.81 -2.86
N LYS A 152 6.68 -5.98 -2.71
CA LYS A 152 8.05 -6.41 -2.37
C LYS A 152 8.19 -6.72 -0.88
N GLU A 153 9.24 -7.44 -0.52
CA GLU A 153 9.61 -7.59 0.88
C GLU A 153 10.07 -6.25 1.46
N TRP A 154 9.78 -6.03 2.73
CA TRP A 154 10.24 -4.82 3.41
C TRP A 154 11.73 -4.97 3.78
N ASP A 155 12.58 -4.13 3.22
CA ASP A 155 14.01 -4.05 3.51
C ASP A 155 14.42 -2.71 4.17
N GLY A 156 13.43 -1.86 4.50
CA GLY A 156 13.65 -0.58 5.16
C GLY A 156 13.91 -0.70 6.66
N PRO A 157 14.40 0.38 7.29
CA PRO A 157 14.66 0.40 8.73
C PRO A 157 13.37 0.24 9.54
N ARG A 158 13.48 -0.47 10.67
CA ARG A 158 12.37 -0.68 11.62
C ARG A 158 12.55 0.14 12.89
N ARG A 159 13.76 0.61 13.12
CA ARG A 159 14.15 1.44 14.27
C ARG A 159 15.01 2.59 13.81
N LEU A 160 15.05 3.63 14.62
CA LEU A 160 15.96 4.74 14.39
C LEU A 160 17.43 4.28 14.41
N SER A 161 17.74 3.34 15.31
CA SER A 161 19.07 2.75 15.41
C SER A 161 19.53 2.00 14.14
N ASP A 162 18.61 1.45 13.34
CA ASP A 162 18.94 0.82 12.05
C ASP A 162 19.51 1.83 11.01
N MET A 163 19.34 3.12 11.29
CA MET A 163 19.78 4.21 10.40
C MET A 163 21.11 4.84 10.84
N PHE A 164 21.69 4.38 11.94
CA PHE A 164 22.97 4.90 12.41
C PHE A 164 24.13 4.26 11.62
N GLY A 165 25.20 5.02 11.44
CA GLY A 165 26.50 4.48 11.04
C GLY A 165 27.18 3.76 12.20
N ASP A 166 28.50 3.56 12.11
CA ASP A 166 29.29 2.99 13.18
C ASP A 166 29.23 3.89 14.42
N VAL A 167 28.59 3.41 15.46
CA VAL A 167 28.42 4.09 16.76
C VAL A 167 29.01 3.20 17.83
N ASP A 168 29.76 3.81 18.74
CA ASP A 168 30.29 3.13 19.92
C ASP A 168 29.14 2.54 20.75
N GLU A 169 29.23 1.25 21.09
CA GLU A 169 28.20 0.55 21.87
C GLU A 169 27.97 1.19 23.24
N GLU A 170 28.99 1.84 23.82
CA GLU A 170 28.86 2.57 25.09
C GLU A 170 27.95 3.80 24.99
N LEU A 171 27.74 4.35 23.79
CA LEU A 171 26.84 5.50 23.56
C LEU A 171 25.38 5.12 23.33
N LEU A 172 25.13 3.89 22.83
CA LEU A 172 23.77 3.45 22.48
C LEU A 172 22.75 3.58 23.61
N PRO A 173 23.09 3.28 24.90
CA PRO A 173 22.14 3.44 26.01
C PRO A 173 21.68 4.88 26.27
N PHE A 174 22.42 5.88 25.76
CA PHE A 174 22.09 7.30 25.90
C PHE A 174 21.31 7.87 24.72
N ILE A 175 21.15 7.10 23.64
CA ILE A 175 20.45 7.51 22.43
C ILE A 175 19.05 6.92 22.47
N PRO A 176 17.98 7.76 22.54
CA PRO A 176 16.62 7.26 22.43
C PRO A 176 16.40 6.53 21.11
N ASP A 177 15.90 5.30 21.16
CA ASP A 177 15.54 4.55 19.98
C ASP A 177 14.03 4.63 19.71
N TYR A 178 13.64 4.80 18.47
CA TYR A 178 12.25 4.86 18.03
C TYR A 178 11.94 3.69 17.10
N ARG A 179 11.04 2.81 17.52
CA ARG A 179 10.58 1.66 16.73
C ARG A 179 9.28 1.98 16.02
N ILE A 180 9.17 1.64 14.74
CA ILE A 180 7.91 1.69 13.99
C ILE A 180 7.05 0.47 14.28
N ASN A 181 5.72 0.65 14.21
CA ASN A 181 4.76 -0.45 14.19
C ASN A 181 4.42 -0.72 12.72
N LEU A 182 5.19 -1.60 12.10
CA LEU A 182 5.05 -1.95 10.69
C LEU A 182 4.06 -3.11 10.52
N LEU A 183 3.14 -2.94 9.57
CA LEU A 183 2.35 -4.02 9.00
C LEU A 183 2.70 -4.13 7.51
N ALA A 184 3.35 -5.24 7.15
CA ALA A 184 3.68 -5.59 5.79
C ALA A 184 2.98 -6.91 5.43
N PRO A 185 2.15 -6.98 4.38
CA PRO A 185 1.36 -8.18 4.06
C PRO A 185 2.19 -9.45 3.94
N ARG A 186 3.39 -9.36 3.39
CA ARG A 186 4.29 -10.55 3.24
C ARG A 186 4.79 -11.14 4.55
N GLU A 187 4.65 -10.43 5.66
CA GLU A 187 5.07 -10.88 6.99
C GLU A 187 3.90 -11.41 7.82
N ILE A 188 2.68 -11.28 7.33
CA ILE A 188 1.50 -11.79 8.02
C ILE A 188 1.47 -13.30 7.86
N THR A 189 1.50 -14.02 8.98
CA THR A 189 1.44 -15.49 9.01
C THR A 189 0.06 -16.04 9.29
N ASP A 190 -0.82 -15.20 9.84
CA ASP A 190 -2.20 -15.56 10.20
C ASP A 190 -3.16 -14.40 9.88
N PHE A 191 -4.09 -14.65 8.97
CA PHE A 191 -5.10 -13.70 8.55
C PHE A 191 -6.44 -13.87 9.29
N THR A 192 -6.58 -14.88 10.14
CA THR A 192 -7.86 -15.20 10.82
C THR A 192 -8.32 -14.12 11.79
N GLY A 193 -7.40 -13.26 12.22
CA GLY A 193 -7.70 -12.11 13.08
C GLY A 193 -8.42 -10.97 12.36
N PHE A 194 -8.32 -10.87 11.04
CA PHE A 194 -9.00 -9.83 10.26
C PHE A 194 -10.47 -10.18 10.02
N ARG A 195 -11.33 -9.17 10.16
CA ARG A 195 -12.80 -9.30 10.09
C ARG A 195 -13.44 -8.52 8.94
N THR A 196 -12.67 -7.63 8.32
CA THR A 196 -13.08 -6.86 7.15
C THR A 196 -12.35 -7.35 5.91
N SER A 197 -12.71 -6.84 4.74
CA SER A 197 -12.04 -7.16 3.47
C SER A 197 -10.59 -6.66 3.36
N ILE A 198 -10.04 -6.02 4.38
CA ILE A 198 -8.59 -5.82 4.51
C ILE A 198 -7.84 -7.16 4.42
N ARG A 199 -8.44 -8.24 4.92
CA ARG A 199 -7.90 -9.58 4.81
C ARG A 199 -7.62 -9.94 3.36
N GLN A 200 -8.62 -9.81 2.48
CA GLN A 200 -8.50 -10.14 1.06
C GLN A 200 -7.46 -9.27 0.37
N LEU A 201 -7.44 -7.96 0.67
CA LEU A 201 -6.41 -7.06 0.15
C LEU A 201 -5.01 -7.55 0.52
N PHE A 202 -4.78 -7.88 1.79
CA PHE A 202 -3.45 -8.28 2.26
C PHE A 202 -3.04 -9.68 1.78
N GLU A 203 -3.97 -10.63 1.68
CA GLU A 203 -3.71 -11.96 1.10
C GLU A 203 -3.33 -11.85 -0.37
N VAL A 204 -3.99 -10.98 -1.14
CA VAL A 204 -3.63 -10.72 -2.53
C VAL A 204 -2.26 -10.05 -2.63
N LEU A 205 -1.97 -9.03 -1.83
CA LEU A 205 -0.66 -8.36 -1.83
C LEU A 205 0.48 -9.31 -1.44
N GLN A 206 0.23 -10.22 -0.51
CA GLN A 206 1.20 -11.23 -0.09
C GLN A 206 1.59 -12.16 -1.24
N ASN A 207 0.63 -12.53 -2.08
CA ASN A 207 0.78 -13.53 -3.15
C ASN A 207 0.89 -12.92 -4.55
N ALA A 208 1.00 -11.58 -4.68
CA ALA A 208 0.96 -10.86 -5.95
C ALA A 208 1.97 -11.33 -7.01
N TYR A 209 3.10 -11.93 -6.60
CA TYR A 209 4.13 -12.44 -7.52
C TYR A 209 4.04 -13.95 -7.79
N ASP A 210 3.13 -14.66 -7.11
CA ASP A 210 2.99 -16.11 -7.24
C ASP A 210 1.58 -16.45 -7.74
N LYS A 211 1.48 -16.61 -9.07
CA LYS A 211 0.18 -16.88 -9.72
C LYS A 211 -0.48 -18.17 -9.25
N GLU A 212 0.31 -19.19 -8.90
CA GLU A 212 -0.21 -20.48 -8.43
C GLU A 212 -0.80 -20.34 -7.03
N LYS A 213 -0.06 -19.72 -6.13
CA LYS A 213 -0.57 -19.42 -4.79
C LYS A 213 -1.74 -18.46 -4.80
N MET A 214 -1.72 -17.45 -5.68
CA MET A 214 -2.86 -16.53 -5.83
C MET A 214 -4.12 -17.32 -6.22
N GLN A 215 -4.01 -18.23 -7.20
CA GLN A 215 -5.14 -19.07 -7.59
C GLN A 215 -5.60 -19.99 -6.46
N GLU A 216 -4.67 -20.56 -5.70
CA GLU A 216 -4.97 -21.40 -4.54
C GLU A 216 -5.71 -20.63 -3.45
N VAL A 217 -5.27 -19.42 -3.12
CA VAL A 217 -5.92 -18.54 -2.15
C VAL A 217 -7.34 -18.18 -2.58
N LEU A 218 -7.52 -17.76 -3.84
CA LEU A 218 -8.83 -17.40 -4.37
C LEU A 218 -9.81 -18.58 -4.41
N GLN A 219 -9.35 -19.78 -4.69
CA GLN A 219 -10.20 -20.97 -4.77
C GLN A 219 -10.56 -21.59 -3.43
N ASN A 220 -9.70 -21.45 -2.43
CA ASN A 220 -9.88 -22.11 -1.13
C ASN A 220 -10.57 -21.24 -0.07
N ASP A 221 -10.69 -19.93 -0.29
CA ASP A 221 -11.35 -19.03 0.64
C ASP A 221 -12.65 -18.46 0.05
N GLU A 222 -13.78 -18.93 0.59
CA GLU A 222 -15.11 -18.49 0.19
C GLU A 222 -15.34 -16.97 0.38
N ASN A 223 -14.53 -16.32 1.22
CA ASN A 223 -14.66 -14.88 1.44
C ASN A 223 -14.29 -14.07 0.19
N PHE A 224 -13.52 -14.63 -0.75
CA PHE A 224 -13.24 -13.98 -2.04
C PHE A 224 -14.44 -13.98 -3.00
N SER A 225 -15.49 -14.74 -2.73
CA SER A 225 -16.74 -14.69 -3.50
C SER A 225 -17.61 -13.46 -3.19
N LYS A 226 -17.26 -12.68 -2.15
CA LYS A 226 -18.05 -11.52 -1.69
C LYS A 226 -17.15 -10.40 -1.20
N VAL A 227 -16.36 -9.84 -2.10
CA VAL A 227 -15.47 -8.72 -1.78
C VAL A 227 -16.13 -7.41 -2.17
N ASP A 228 -16.09 -6.41 -1.30
CA ASP A 228 -16.63 -5.08 -1.62
C ASP A 228 -15.82 -4.41 -2.73
N ARG A 229 -16.50 -3.57 -3.52
CA ARG A 229 -15.93 -2.84 -4.65
C ARG A 229 -14.64 -2.09 -4.28
N GLU A 230 -14.66 -1.33 -3.19
CA GLU A 230 -13.52 -0.50 -2.78
C GLU A 230 -12.27 -1.36 -2.53
N THR A 231 -12.46 -2.57 -2.01
CA THR A 231 -11.37 -3.52 -1.80
C THR A 231 -10.84 -4.05 -3.13
N VAL A 232 -11.70 -4.35 -4.10
CA VAL A 232 -11.24 -4.80 -5.44
C VAL A 232 -10.52 -3.67 -6.18
N GLU A 233 -11.00 -2.44 -6.09
CA GLU A 233 -10.32 -1.25 -6.63
C GLU A 233 -8.93 -1.04 -5.98
N ALA A 234 -8.84 -1.24 -4.66
CA ALA A 234 -7.56 -1.19 -3.95
C ALA A 234 -6.62 -2.32 -4.40
N ILE A 235 -7.12 -3.54 -4.58
CA ILE A 235 -6.37 -4.68 -5.11
C ILE A 235 -5.85 -4.38 -6.51
N ASN A 236 -6.70 -3.91 -7.42
CA ASN A 236 -6.28 -3.53 -8.76
C ASN A 236 -5.14 -2.52 -8.75
N LEU A 237 -5.27 -1.50 -7.90
CA LEU A 237 -4.29 -0.42 -7.84
C LEU A 237 -2.95 -0.83 -7.20
N PHE A 238 -2.98 -1.60 -6.11
CA PHE A 238 -1.78 -1.94 -5.34
C PHE A 238 -1.09 -3.21 -5.83
N ALA A 239 -1.85 -4.24 -6.19
CA ALA A 239 -1.31 -5.49 -6.74
C ALA A 239 -1.05 -5.42 -8.26
N GLY A 240 -1.62 -4.42 -8.95
CA GLY A 240 -1.50 -4.28 -10.40
C GLY A 240 -2.31 -5.33 -11.16
N THR A 241 -3.44 -5.73 -10.59
CA THR A 241 -4.44 -6.55 -11.29
C THR A 241 -5.36 -5.66 -12.11
N ASP A 242 -6.08 -6.23 -13.04
CA ASP A 242 -7.03 -5.52 -13.92
C ASP A 242 -8.38 -6.26 -13.91
N ILE A 243 -8.89 -6.50 -12.70
CA ILE A 243 -10.18 -7.14 -12.51
C ILE A 243 -11.26 -6.15 -12.94
N ASP A 244 -12.08 -6.57 -13.91
CA ASP A 244 -13.20 -5.76 -14.36
C ASP A 244 -14.27 -5.64 -13.28
N ILE A 245 -14.77 -4.42 -13.08
CA ILE A 245 -15.75 -4.09 -12.05
C ILE A 245 -16.93 -3.41 -12.75
N ASP A 246 -18.07 -4.10 -12.82
CA ASP A 246 -19.30 -3.45 -13.28
C ASP A 246 -19.68 -2.30 -12.34
N GLU A 247 -19.96 -1.12 -12.92
CA GLU A 247 -20.32 0.10 -12.15
C GLU A 247 -21.53 -0.08 -11.22
N LYS A 248 -22.32 -1.13 -11.39
CA LYS A 248 -23.54 -1.41 -10.63
C LYS A 248 -23.34 -2.43 -9.51
N GLU A 249 -22.21 -3.13 -9.48
CA GLU A 249 -21.93 -4.15 -8.48
C GLU A 249 -21.24 -3.54 -7.27
N GLU A 250 -21.83 -3.65 -6.09
CA GLU A 250 -21.21 -3.26 -4.82
C GLU A 250 -20.36 -4.37 -4.21
N VAL A 251 -20.65 -5.63 -4.58
CA VAL A 251 -19.97 -6.84 -4.10
C VAL A 251 -19.54 -7.69 -5.30
N ILE A 252 -18.29 -8.01 -5.37
CA ILE A 252 -17.66 -8.71 -6.50
C ILE A 252 -17.25 -10.11 -6.11
N ASP A 253 -17.54 -11.08 -6.96
CA ASP A 253 -16.98 -12.44 -6.89
C ASP A 253 -15.60 -12.45 -7.55
N MET A 254 -14.56 -12.26 -6.74
CA MET A 254 -13.18 -12.22 -7.24
C MET A 254 -12.71 -13.57 -7.81
N CYS A 255 -13.25 -14.69 -7.33
CA CYS A 255 -12.90 -16.00 -7.87
C CYS A 255 -13.31 -16.09 -9.32
N LYS A 256 -14.55 -15.70 -9.60
CA LYS A 256 -15.11 -15.70 -10.96
C LYS A 256 -14.40 -14.67 -11.86
N ALA A 257 -14.25 -13.44 -11.39
CA ALA A 257 -13.59 -12.38 -12.14
C ALA A 257 -12.13 -12.74 -12.52
N TRP A 258 -11.40 -13.38 -11.61
CA TRP A 258 -10.06 -13.86 -11.86
C TRP A 258 -10.01 -14.98 -12.92
N GLU A 259 -10.97 -15.93 -12.88
CA GLU A 259 -11.06 -16.98 -13.89
C GLU A 259 -11.41 -16.43 -15.28
N GLU A 260 -12.31 -15.45 -15.34
CA GLU A 260 -12.66 -14.75 -16.58
C GLU A 260 -11.46 -14.04 -17.17
N GLN A 261 -10.75 -13.23 -16.41
CA GLN A 261 -9.52 -12.54 -16.82
C GLN A 261 -8.44 -13.51 -17.32
N LYS A 262 -8.26 -14.64 -16.61
CA LYS A 262 -7.30 -15.68 -17.01
C LYS A 262 -7.67 -16.33 -18.33
N ASN A 263 -8.95 -16.57 -18.58
CA ASN A 263 -9.44 -17.18 -19.81
C ASN A 263 -9.30 -16.19 -20.99
N GLU A 264 -9.64 -14.93 -20.81
CA GLU A 264 -9.44 -13.87 -21.80
C GLU A 264 -7.96 -13.73 -22.18
N GLY A 265 -7.07 -13.66 -21.21
CA GLY A 265 -5.63 -13.61 -21.45
C GLY A 265 -5.11 -14.86 -22.21
N ARG A 266 -5.71 -16.04 -21.96
CA ARG A 266 -5.37 -17.26 -22.70
C ARG A 266 -5.88 -17.23 -24.13
N GLU A 267 -7.07 -16.69 -24.36
CA GLU A 267 -7.66 -16.57 -25.71
C GLU A 267 -6.86 -15.54 -26.53
N LEU A 268 -6.55 -14.36 -25.97
CA LEU A 268 -5.71 -13.37 -26.61
C LEU A 268 -4.33 -13.92 -26.98
N GLY A 269 -3.63 -14.55 -26.05
CA GLY A 269 -2.33 -15.16 -26.32
C GLY A 269 -2.38 -16.31 -27.35
N ARG A 270 -3.52 -17.03 -27.44
CA ARG A 270 -3.75 -18.03 -28.50
C ARG A 270 -3.97 -17.39 -29.87
N GLU A 271 -4.67 -16.26 -29.88
CA GLU A 271 -4.96 -15.54 -31.13
C GLU A 271 -3.68 -14.87 -31.66
N GLU A 272 -2.93 -14.19 -30.80
CA GLU A 272 -1.62 -13.62 -31.11
C GLU A 272 -0.63 -14.69 -31.63
N GLY A 273 -0.48 -15.82 -30.93
CA GLY A 273 0.40 -16.89 -31.35
C GLY A 273 -0.06 -17.58 -32.66
N ARG A 274 -1.37 -17.54 -32.94
CA ARG A 274 -1.90 -18.02 -34.22
C ARG A 274 -1.59 -17.07 -35.38
N GLU A 275 -1.68 -15.76 -35.16
CA GLU A 275 -1.32 -14.73 -36.14
C GLU A 275 0.18 -14.73 -36.41
N GLU A 276 1.00 -14.77 -35.36
CA GLU A 276 2.46 -14.87 -35.48
C GLU A 276 2.87 -16.13 -36.24
N GLY A 277 2.33 -17.30 -35.87
CA GLY A 277 2.62 -18.56 -36.55
C GLY A 277 2.17 -18.60 -38.02
N ARG A 278 1.07 -17.89 -38.33
CA ARG A 278 0.56 -17.74 -39.71
C ARG A 278 1.51 -16.87 -40.55
N GLU A 279 1.98 -15.77 -39.98
CA GLU A 279 2.89 -14.86 -40.65
C GLU A 279 4.29 -15.49 -40.83
N GLU A 280 4.81 -16.15 -39.79
CA GLU A 280 6.05 -16.93 -39.90
C GLU A 280 5.95 -18.05 -40.95
N GLY A 281 4.82 -18.77 -41.00
CA GLY A 281 4.55 -19.79 -42.02
C GLY A 281 4.50 -19.20 -43.42
N ARG A 282 3.87 -18.02 -43.59
CA ARG A 282 3.81 -17.25 -44.84
C ARG A 282 5.20 -16.87 -45.33
N ILE A 283 5.99 -16.29 -44.45
CA ILE A 283 7.38 -15.88 -44.73
C ILE A 283 8.24 -17.10 -45.08
N SER A 284 8.14 -18.18 -44.33
CA SER A 284 8.91 -19.41 -44.55
C SER A 284 8.58 -20.03 -45.90
N GLN A 285 7.29 -20.12 -46.23
CA GLN A 285 6.82 -20.65 -47.51
C GLN A 285 7.25 -19.77 -48.69
N ALA A 286 7.18 -18.44 -48.53
CA ALA A 286 7.61 -17.45 -49.49
C ALA A 286 9.13 -17.57 -49.77
N LYS A 287 9.96 -17.72 -48.74
CA LYS A 287 11.42 -17.96 -48.88
C LYS A 287 11.71 -19.22 -49.68
N VAL A 288 11.04 -20.33 -49.34
CA VAL A 288 11.22 -21.61 -50.08
C VAL A 288 10.81 -21.46 -51.53
N THR A 289 9.73 -20.74 -51.80
CA THR A 289 9.24 -20.48 -53.16
C THR A 289 10.20 -19.58 -53.94
N ALA A 290 10.69 -18.49 -53.31
CA ALA A 290 11.65 -17.59 -53.91
C ALA A 290 12.94 -18.30 -54.34
N LEU A 291 13.51 -19.15 -53.48
CA LEU A 291 14.68 -19.96 -53.78
C LEU A 291 14.47 -20.94 -54.96
N LYS A 292 13.26 -21.54 -55.06
CA LYS A 292 12.92 -22.42 -56.18
C LYS A 292 12.80 -21.64 -57.49
N LEU A 293 12.19 -20.47 -57.48
CA LEU A 293 12.04 -19.62 -58.66
C LEU A 293 13.40 -19.07 -59.14
N GLN A 294 14.27 -18.64 -58.20
CA GLN A 294 15.64 -18.21 -58.53
C GLN A 294 16.43 -19.33 -59.26
N LYS A 295 16.33 -20.58 -58.76
CA LYS A 295 16.98 -21.72 -59.41
C LYS A 295 16.46 -22.01 -60.83
N LYS A 296 15.26 -21.57 -61.16
CA LYS A 296 14.65 -21.66 -62.47
C LYS A 296 14.97 -20.47 -63.37
N GLY A 297 15.71 -19.47 -62.91
CA GLY A 297 16.17 -18.33 -63.69
C GLY A 297 15.19 -17.16 -63.79
N HIS A 298 14.17 -17.09 -62.90
CA HIS A 298 13.23 -15.95 -62.87
C HIS A 298 13.92 -14.70 -62.33
N SER A 299 13.46 -13.53 -62.77
CA SER A 299 13.96 -12.26 -62.31
C SER A 299 13.52 -11.99 -60.82
N ILE A 300 14.24 -11.09 -60.13
CA ILE A 300 13.87 -10.74 -58.73
C ILE A 300 12.51 -10.09 -58.70
N GLU A 301 12.14 -9.31 -59.72
CA GLU A 301 10.88 -8.63 -59.87
C GLU A 301 9.72 -9.66 -59.99
N ASP A 302 9.86 -10.68 -60.87
CA ASP A 302 8.89 -11.78 -61.04
C ASP A 302 8.76 -12.60 -59.73
N ILE A 303 9.88 -12.82 -59.02
CA ILE A 303 9.89 -13.58 -57.77
C ILE A 303 9.14 -12.79 -56.69
N ALA A 304 9.39 -11.47 -56.56
CA ALA A 304 8.74 -10.61 -55.57
C ALA A 304 7.22 -10.56 -55.78
N GLU A 305 6.80 -10.41 -57.03
CA GLU A 305 5.38 -10.45 -57.38
C GLU A 305 4.74 -11.83 -57.04
N CYS A 306 5.44 -12.93 -57.34
CA CYS A 306 4.93 -14.29 -57.09
C CYS A 306 4.81 -14.66 -55.62
N VAL A 307 5.69 -14.13 -54.75
CA VAL A 307 5.68 -14.42 -53.30
C VAL A 307 4.96 -13.35 -52.49
N GLU A 308 4.48 -12.30 -53.13
CA GLU A 308 3.78 -11.15 -52.50
C GLU A 308 4.60 -10.45 -51.43
N PHE A 309 5.90 -10.28 -51.71
CA PHE A 309 6.82 -9.52 -50.88
C PHE A 309 7.63 -8.52 -51.72
N ASP A 310 8.14 -7.45 -51.07
CA ASP A 310 8.94 -6.46 -51.78
C ASP A 310 10.28 -7.06 -52.25
N GLU A 311 10.84 -6.46 -53.32
CA GLU A 311 12.10 -6.91 -53.89
C GLU A 311 13.28 -6.89 -52.94
N GLU A 312 13.29 -5.89 -52.02
CA GLU A 312 14.39 -5.74 -51.06
C GLU A 312 14.42 -6.91 -50.08
N THR A 313 13.24 -7.31 -49.61
CA THR A 313 13.04 -8.48 -48.74
C THR A 313 13.39 -9.77 -49.46
N VAL A 314 12.97 -9.93 -50.70
CA VAL A 314 13.32 -11.08 -51.52
C VAL A 314 14.83 -11.15 -51.77
N LYS A 315 15.50 -10.04 -52.11
CA LYS A 315 16.97 -9.96 -52.27
C LYS A 315 17.70 -10.44 -51.00
N LYS A 316 17.25 -10.02 -49.82
CA LYS A 316 17.81 -10.48 -48.54
C LYS A 316 17.70 -11.99 -48.35
N TRP A 317 16.57 -12.60 -48.76
CA TRP A 317 16.35 -14.05 -48.63
C TRP A 317 17.20 -14.87 -49.59
N LEU A 318 17.52 -14.33 -50.76
CA LEU A 318 18.26 -15.03 -51.81
C LEU A 318 19.78 -14.93 -51.62
N VAL A 319 20.27 -14.04 -50.74
CA VAL A 319 21.71 -13.85 -50.46
C VAL A 319 22.09 -14.56 -49.14
N SER A 320 21.13 -14.90 -48.28
CA SER A 320 21.35 -15.66 -47.06
C SER A 320 21.24 -17.18 -47.29
#